data_6258bdf059431b7900633e779d4e1a94
#
_entry.id   6258bdf059431b7900633e779d4e1a94
#
_cell.length_a   1.000
_cell.length_b   1.000
_cell.length_c   1.000
_cell.angle_alpha   90.00
_cell.angle_beta   90.00
_cell.angle_gamma   90.00
#
_symmetry.space_group_name_H-M   'P 1'
#
loop_
_entity.id
_entity.type
_entity.pdbx_description
1 polymer ?
#
loop_
_entity_poly.entity_id
_entity_poly.type
_entity_poly.pdbx_seq_one_letter_code
_entity_poly.pdbx_strand_id
1 'polypeptide(L)'
;MNNQGMKNPDMKATILLPGTASGDVLKLEAPLSFWGGVDPKTGTIIQVRHPQCGTRISGRILCLPATIGSSSSSAVLLELIRGGNAPAALVMGAPDAILLIGCLVAKEMGWEAPPAVALSAENQRQLADGHYTLAADGAMIPTAS
;
A
#
# COMPACT_ATOMS: atom_id res chain seq x y z
N MET A 1 -18.52 -21.42 -16.11
CA MET A 1 -18.08 -20.97 -16.11
C MET A 1 -17.62 -20.61 -15.69
N ASN A 2 -17.44 -20.55 -15.90
CA ASN A 2 -16.87 -20.02 -15.81
C ASN A 2 -16.34 -19.60 -15.27
N ASN A 3 -16.03 -19.57 -15.24
CA ASN A 3 -15.45 -18.97 -14.97
C ASN A 3 -14.83 -18.81 -14.81
N GLN A 4 -14.78 -19.38 -15.01
CA GLN A 4 -14.19 -19.04 -15.21
C GLN A 4 -13.61 -18.54 -15.09
N GLY A 5 -13.40 -19.72 -15.52
CA GLY A 5 -12.45 -19.02 -15.33
C GLY A 5 -12.79 -17.87 -15.17
N MET A 6 -13.42 -17.97 -14.66
CA MET A 6 -13.60 -16.82 -14.50
C MET A 6 -12.58 -16.10 -13.91
N LYS A 7 -11.99 -15.45 -14.60
CA LYS A 7 -11.10 -14.51 -14.10
C LYS A 7 -11.80 -13.51 -13.28
N ASN A 8 -11.22 -13.08 -12.19
CA ASN A 8 -11.77 -11.95 -11.45
C ASN A 8 -11.72 -10.73 -12.35
N PRO A 9 -12.80 -9.97 -12.43
CA PRO A 9 -12.75 -8.71 -13.15
C PRO A 9 -11.75 -7.76 -12.48
N ASP A 10 -11.28 -6.79 -13.23
CA ASP A 10 -10.40 -5.77 -12.68
C ASP A 10 -11.12 -5.08 -11.53
N MET A 11 -10.42 -4.94 -10.41
CA MET A 11 -10.94 -4.25 -9.25
C MET A 11 -10.66 -2.76 -9.39
N LYS A 12 -11.67 -1.94 -9.12
CA LYS A 12 -11.48 -0.49 -9.20
C LYS A 12 -11.54 0.11 -7.82
N ALA A 13 -10.47 0.77 -7.43
CA ALA A 13 -10.36 1.45 -6.15
C ALA A 13 -10.69 2.92 -6.29
N THR A 14 -11.00 3.57 -5.18
CA THR A 14 -11.27 5.01 -5.14
C THR A 14 -9.95 5.75 -4.95
N ILE A 15 -9.68 6.74 -5.80
CA ILE A 15 -8.43 7.49 -5.74
C ILE A 15 -8.43 8.41 -4.52
N LEU A 16 -7.40 8.31 -3.70
CA LEU A 16 -7.13 9.22 -2.59
C LEU A 16 -6.02 10.20 -2.98
N LEU A 17 -4.94 9.69 -3.54
CA LEU A 17 -3.85 10.49 -4.11
C LEU A 17 -3.54 9.92 -5.48
N PRO A 18 -3.60 10.74 -6.53
CA PRO A 18 -3.46 10.24 -7.90
C PRO A 18 -2.06 9.74 -8.21
N GLY A 19 -1.98 8.86 -9.19
CA GLY A 19 -0.72 8.33 -9.68
C GLY A 19 -0.90 6.91 -10.18
N THR A 20 0.17 6.38 -10.75
CA THR A 20 0.23 5.00 -11.23
C THR A 20 1.38 4.28 -10.53
N ALA A 21 1.26 2.97 -10.43
CA ALA A 21 2.30 2.17 -9.80
C ALA A 21 2.20 0.74 -10.27
N SER A 22 3.30 0.01 -10.14
CA SER A 22 3.32 -1.42 -10.43
C SER A 22 4.17 -2.12 -9.37
N GLY A 23 3.78 -3.32 -9.02
CA GLY A 23 4.52 -4.11 -8.04
C GLY A 23 3.73 -5.33 -7.64
N ASP A 24 4.38 -6.18 -6.87
CA ASP A 24 3.71 -7.33 -6.31
C ASP A 24 2.80 -6.90 -5.16
N VAL A 25 1.61 -7.44 -5.16
CA VAL A 25 0.66 -7.18 -4.10
C VAL A 25 1.17 -7.80 -2.79
N LEU A 26 1.05 -7.03 -1.71
CA LEU A 26 1.27 -7.54 -0.36
C LEU A 26 0.00 -7.24 0.45
N LYS A 27 -0.77 -8.28 0.71
CA LYS A 27 -2.01 -8.14 1.47
C LYS A 27 -1.73 -8.39 2.94
N LEU A 28 -1.79 -7.34 3.75
CA LEU A 28 -1.57 -7.50 5.18
C LEU A 28 -2.80 -8.12 5.84
N GLU A 29 -2.56 -9.04 6.75
CA GLU A 29 -3.61 -9.80 7.43
C GLU A 29 -4.07 -9.12 8.71
N ALA A 30 -3.38 -8.07 9.12
CA ALA A 30 -3.70 -7.34 10.34
C ALA A 30 -3.33 -5.88 10.18
N PRO A 31 -3.89 -5.00 11.01
CA PRO A 31 -3.50 -3.58 10.99
C PRO A 31 -2.02 -3.41 11.25
N LEU A 32 -1.45 -2.37 10.67
CA LEU A 32 -0.03 -2.05 10.78
C LEU A 32 0.13 -0.66 11.33
N SER A 33 1.04 -0.51 12.30
CA SER A 33 1.50 0.79 12.75
C SER A 33 2.80 1.12 12.04
N PHE A 34 2.85 2.25 11.32
CA PHE A 34 4.11 2.69 10.73
C PHE A 34 5.07 3.16 11.81
N TRP A 35 4.55 3.84 12.84
CA TRP A 35 5.38 4.25 13.96
C TRP A 35 5.67 3.04 14.85
N GLY A 36 6.94 2.65 14.89
CA GLY A 36 7.37 1.51 15.69
C GLY A 36 7.10 0.16 15.06
N GLY A 37 6.32 0.09 13.99
CA GLY A 37 5.97 -1.17 13.34
C GLY A 37 6.67 -1.41 12.01
N VAL A 38 7.28 -0.36 11.44
CA VAL A 38 8.04 -0.46 10.20
C VAL A 38 9.42 0.16 10.42
N ASP A 39 10.46 -0.55 10.01
CA ASP A 39 11.81 -0.01 10.04
C ASP A 39 11.96 1.02 8.92
N PRO A 40 12.15 2.31 9.25
CA PRO A 40 12.20 3.34 8.22
C PRO A 40 13.43 3.26 7.33
N LYS A 41 14.44 2.49 7.72
CA LYS A 41 15.66 2.35 6.93
C LYS A 41 15.57 1.25 5.90
N THR A 42 14.71 0.26 6.11
CA THR A 42 14.65 -0.92 5.24
C THR A 42 13.27 -1.18 4.67
N GLY A 43 12.21 -0.65 5.30
CA GLY A 43 10.85 -0.97 4.92
C GLY A 43 10.40 -2.35 5.41
N THR A 44 11.06 -2.88 6.42
CA THR A 44 10.70 -4.19 6.98
C THR A 44 9.68 -4.01 8.10
N ILE A 45 8.67 -4.87 8.12
CA ILE A 45 7.71 -4.91 9.23
C ILE A 45 8.44 -5.45 10.45
N ILE A 46 8.52 -4.64 11.50
CA ILE A 46 9.19 -5.02 12.76
C ILE A 46 8.22 -5.09 13.93
N GLN A 47 6.94 -4.88 13.68
CA GLN A 47 5.88 -5.04 14.67
C GLN A 47 5.82 -6.52 15.04
N VAL A 48 6.28 -6.85 16.25
CA VAL A 48 6.57 -8.23 16.65
C VAL A 48 5.35 -9.13 16.57
N ARG A 49 4.18 -8.60 16.91
CA ARG A 49 2.95 -9.40 16.93
C ARG A 49 2.23 -9.43 15.60
N HIS A 50 2.75 -8.72 14.59
CA HIS A 50 2.11 -8.74 13.28
C HIS A 50 2.37 -10.10 12.61
N PRO A 51 1.35 -10.70 11.96
CA PRO A 51 1.54 -12.01 11.31
C PRO A 51 2.62 -12.00 10.25
N GLN A 52 2.88 -10.83 9.65
CA GLN A 52 3.85 -10.72 8.57
C GLN A 52 5.11 -9.97 8.99
N CYS A 53 5.44 -10.02 10.30
CA CYS A 53 6.68 -9.46 10.82
C CYS A 53 7.86 -10.07 10.04
N GLY A 54 8.80 -9.23 9.63
CA GLY A 54 9.94 -9.65 8.82
C GLY A 54 9.77 -9.43 7.33
N THR A 55 8.56 -9.15 6.86
CA THR A 55 8.29 -8.91 5.44
C THR A 55 8.61 -7.47 5.10
N ARG A 56 9.17 -7.23 3.91
CA ARG A 56 9.43 -5.88 3.43
C ARG A 56 8.25 -5.37 2.64
N ILE A 57 7.88 -4.12 2.91
CA ILE A 57 6.81 -3.44 2.18
C ILE A 57 7.34 -2.64 0.99
N SER A 58 8.66 -2.50 0.88
CA SER A 58 9.30 -1.67 -0.14
C SER A 58 8.94 -2.15 -1.54
N GLY A 59 8.52 -1.24 -2.40
CA GLY A 59 8.22 -1.55 -3.80
C GLY A 59 6.97 -2.39 -4.02
N ARG A 60 6.21 -2.67 -2.97
CA ARG A 60 5.02 -3.51 -3.07
C ARG A 60 3.76 -2.67 -3.23
N ILE A 61 2.75 -3.22 -3.88
CA ILE A 61 1.39 -2.68 -3.79
C ILE A 61 0.87 -3.10 -2.42
N LEU A 62 0.92 -2.19 -1.45
CA LEU A 62 0.67 -2.53 -0.06
C LEU A 62 -0.80 -2.36 0.29
N CYS A 63 -1.46 -3.47 0.59
CA CYS A 63 -2.86 -3.48 0.98
C CYS A 63 -2.94 -3.50 2.51
N LEU A 64 -3.48 -2.41 3.06
CA LEU A 64 -3.63 -2.19 4.49
C LEU A 64 -5.11 -2.29 4.82
N PRO A 65 -5.55 -3.32 5.58
CA PRO A 65 -6.97 -3.34 5.99
C PRO A 65 -7.28 -2.18 6.91
N ALA A 66 -6.32 -1.81 7.75
CA ALA A 66 -6.40 -0.66 8.64
C ALA A 66 -5.00 -0.30 9.09
N THR A 67 -4.86 0.88 9.66
CA THR A 67 -3.63 1.31 10.29
C THR A 67 -3.88 1.53 11.78
N ILE A 68 -2.81 1.41 12.56
CA ILE A 68 -2.86 1.80 13.97
C ILE A 68 -2.35 3.23 14.00
N GLY A 69 -3.20 4.17 14.40
CA GLY A 69 -2.92 5.59 14.29
C GLY A 69 -1.83 6.08 15.20
N SER A 70 -1.01 6.96 14.69
CA SER A 70 -0.02 7.75 15.42
C SER A 70 0.36 8.92 14.55
N SER A 71 0.45 10.09 15.12
CA SER A 71 0.86 11.29 14.38
C SER A 71 2.27 11.17 13.84
N SER A 72 3.09 10.28 14.42
CA SER A 72 4.46 10.06 13.96
C SER A 72 4.56 9.14 12.75
N SER A 73 3.45 8.51 12.33
CA SER A 73 3.46 7.60 11.19
C SER A 73 3.85 8.32 9.89
N SER A 74 3.46 9.58 9.74
CA SER A 74 3.85 10.35 8.56
C SER A 74 5.37 10.54 8.48
N ALA A 75 6.05 10.70 9.62
CA ALA A 75 7.50 10.85 9.64
C ALA A 75 8.19 9.55 9.18
N VAL A 76 7.67 8.40 9.61
CA VAL A 76 8.21 7.11 9.18
C VAL A 76 8.03 6.95 7.66
N LEU A 77 6.84 7.27 7.16
CA LEU A 77 6.58 7.17 5.72
C LEU A 77 7.49 8.10 4.93
N LEU A 78 7.68 9.33 5.40
CA LEU A 78 8.58 10.28 4.75
C LEU A 78 10.01 9.74 4.67
N GLU A 79 10.48 9.12 5.75
CA GLU A 79 11.81 8.53 5.79
C GLU A 79 11.93 7.37 4.78
N LEU A 80 10.88 6.55 4.68
CA LEU A 80 10.85 5.47 3.70
C LEU A 80 10.88 6.02 2.27
N ILE A 81 10.11 7.05 2.00
CA ILE A 81 10.07 7.66 0.67
C ILE A 81 11.44 8.23 0.33
N ARG A 82 12.02 8.99 1.25
CA ARG A 82 13.31 9.62 1.04
C ARG A 82 14.41 8.59 0.80
N GLY A 83 14.36 7.47 1.49
CA GLY A 83 15.35 6.41 1.36
C GLY A 83 15.12 5.44 0.22
N GLY A 84 14.04 5.60 -0.54
CA GLY A 84 13.73 4.69 -1.63
C GLY A 84 13.15 3.35 -1.19
N ASN A 85 12.62 3.28 0.03
CA ASN A 85 12.10 2.03 0.62
C ASN A 85 10.58 2.05 0.82
N ALA A 86 9.90 3.04 0.24
CA ALA A 86 8.46 3.13 0.37
C ALA A 86 7.75 2.07 -0.48
N PRO A 87 6.49 1.75 -0.16
CA PRO A 87 5.67 0.95 -1.05
C PRO A 87 5.49 1.62 -2.40
N ALA A 88 5.21 0.84 -3.43
CA ALA A 88 4.89 1.37 -4.75
C ALA A 88 3.54 2.08 -4.74
N ALA A 89 2.60 1.59 -3.94
CA ALA A 89 1.28 2.20 -3.77
C ALA A 89 0.71 1.80 -2.41
N LEU A 90 -0.19 2.63 -1.90
CA LEU A 90 -0.92 2.34 -0.67
C LEU A 90 -2.38 2.06 -1.02
N VAL A 91 -2.87 0.88 -0.67
CA VAL A 91 -4.26 0.48 -0.86
C VAL A 91 -4.87 0.37 0.53
N MET A 92 -5.72 1.34 0.88
CA MET A 92 -6.20 1.51 2.26
C MET A 92 -7.64 1.05 2.40
N GLY A 93 -7.88 0.17 3.37
CA GLY A 93 -9.25 -0.23 3.70
C GLY A 93 -9.99 0.91 4.40
N ALA A 94 -9.29 1.56 5.33
CA ALA A 94 -9.77 2.77 5.96
C ALA A 94 -8.75 3.86 5.66
N PRO A 95 -9.16 4.96 5.00
CA PRO A 95 -8.21 6.02 4.69
C PRO A 95 -7.58 6.61 5.97
N ASP A 96 -6.27 6.80 5.93
CA ASP A 96 -5.51 7.34 7.04
C ASP A 96 -4.93 8.69 6.61
N ALA A 97 -5.53 9.75 7.13
CA ALA A 97 -5.14 11.11 6.75
C ALA A 97 -3.68 11.41 7.10
N ILE A 98 -3.16 10.82 8.15
CA ILE A 98 -1.77 11.08 8.57
C ILE A 98 -0.80 10.53 7.53
N LEU A 99 -1.03 9.31 7.05
CA LEU A 99 -0.19 8.76 5.99
C LEU A 99 -0.34 9.55 4.69
N LEU A 100 -1.57 9.96 4.36
CA LEU A 100 -1.79 10.76 3.14
C LEU A 100 -1.07 12.09 3.22
N ILE A 101 -1.07 12.73 4.39
CA ILE A 101 -0.31 13.98 4.60
C ILE A 101 1.18 13.73 4.38
N GLY A 102 1.70 12.60 4.85
CA GLY A 102 3.11 12.25 4.60
C GLY A 102 3.43 12.19 3.11
N CYS A 103 2.55 11.59 2.33
CA CYS A 103 2.72 11.55 0.87
C CYS A 103 2.67 12.94 0.25
N LEU A 104 1.74 13.78 0.70
CA LEU A 104 1.62 15.14 0.17
C LEU A 104 2.86 15.97 0.49
N VAL A 105 3.40 15.85 1.71
CA VAL A 105 4.62 16.56 2.08
C VAL A 105 5.78 16.09 1.22
N ALA A 106 5.89 14.79 0.97
CA ALA A 106 6.94 14.26 0.11
C ALA A 106 6.87 14.86 -1.30
N LYS A 107 5.66 14.97 -1.84
CA LYS A 107 5.47 15.58 -3.17
C LYS A 107 5.91 17.04 -3.17
N GLU A 108 5.58 17.78 -2.12
CA GLU A 108 6.00 19.18 -1.99
C GLU A 108 7.54 19.30 -1.93
N MET A 109 8.21 18.31 -1.38
CA MET A 109 9.66 18.28 -1.32
C MET A 109 10.30 17.81 -2.64
N GLY A 110 9.48 17.46 -3.64
CA GLY A 110 9.98 16.95 -4.92
C GLY A 110 10.37 15.48 -4.89
N TRP A 111 9.95 14.75 -3.86
CA TRP A 111 10.23 13.32 -3.76
C TRP A 111 9.11 12.52 -4.39
N GLU A 112 9.45 11.32 -4.85
CA GLU A 112 8.47 10.41 -5.46
C GLU A 112 7.66 9.71 -4.37
N ALA A 113 6.43 10.17 -4.16
CA ALA A 113 5.54 9.58 -3.17
C ALA A 113 4.64 8.52 -3.84
N PRO A 114 4.29 7.46 -3.09
CA PRO A 114 3.36 6.47 -3.64
C PRO A 114 1.98 7.06 -3.83
N PRO A 115 1.26 6.68 -4.89
CA PRO A 115 -0.16 6.98 -4.97
C PRO A 115 -0.92 6.18 -3.92
N ALA A 116 -2.13 6.64 -3.60
CA ALA A 116 -2.94 5.99 -2.59
C ALA A 116 -4.37 5.87 -3.08
N VAL A 117 -4.97 4.73 -2.80
CA VAL A 117 -6.36 4.44 -3.16
C VAL A 117 -7.05 3.79 -1.98
N ALA A 118 -8.38 3.89 -1.96
CA ALA A 118 -9.22 3.21 -0.99
C ALA A 118 -9.85 1.98 -1.63
N LEU A 119 -9.74 0.86 -0.95
CA LEU A 119 -10.38 -0.39 -1.35
C LEU A 119 -10.68 -1.16 -0.07
N SER A 120 -11.94 -1.56 0.11
CA SER A 120 -12.36 -2.21 1.36
C SER A 120 -11.50 -3.43 1.67
N ALA A 121 -11.37 -3.75 2.95
CA ALA A 121 -10.61 -4.93 3.37
C ALA A 121 -11.16 -6.19 2.71
N GLU A 122 -12.47 -6.28 2.54
CA GLU A 122 -13.08 -7.42 1.86
C GLU A 122 -12.61 -7.51 0.41
N ASN A 123 -12.60 -6.39 -0.31
CA ASN A 123 -12.16 -6.39 -1.71
C ASN A 123 -10.66 -6.62 -1.81
N GLN A 124 -9.88 -6.15 -0.85
CA GLN A 124 -8.45 -6.44 -0.80
C GLN A 124 -8.21 -7.96 -0.76
N ARG A 125 -9.01 -8.66 0.03
CA ARG A 125 -8.87 -10.12 0.15
C ARG A 125 -9.18 -10.85 -1.15
N GLN A 126 -9.94 -10.23 -2.05
CA GLN A 126 -10.29 -10.83 -3.33
C GLN A 126 -9.21 -10.64 -4.39
N LEU A 127 -8.22 -9.79 -4.15
CA LEU A 127 -7.10 -9.66 -5.07
C LEU A 127 -6.29 -10.96 -5.05
N ALA A 128 -5.91 -11.43 -6.24
CA ALA A 128 -5.03 -12.59 -6.32
C ALA A 128 -3.62 -12.18 -5.91
N ASP A 129 -2.81 -13.15 -5.52
CA ASP A 129 -1.38 -12.89 -5.32
C ASP A 129 -0.74 -12.62 -6.67
N GLY A 130 0.36 -11.88 -6.67
CA GLY A 130 1.12 -11.62 -7.87
C GLY A 130 1.27 -10.14 -8.17
N HIS A 131 1.64 -9.88 -9.40
CA HIS A 131 2.01 -8.54 -9.86
C HIS A 131 0.76 -7.80 -10.36
N TYR A 132 0.64 -6.54 -9.95
CA TYR A 132 -0.46 -5.67 -10.36
C TYR A 132 0.08 -4.34 -10.84
N THR A 133 -0.70 -3.70 -11.70
CA THR A 133 -0.53 -2.28 -12.05
C THR A 133 -1.74 -1.53 -11.52
N LEU A 134 -1.47 -0.45 -10.79
CA LEU A 134 -2.49 0.52 -10.41
C LEU A 134 -2.56 1.57 -11.49
N ALA A 135 -3.69 1.65 -12.17
CA ALA A 135 -3.89 2.61 -13.25
C ALA A 135 -4.34 3.96 -12.69
N ALA A 136 -4.21 4.99 -13.52
CA ALA A 136 -4.52 6.37 -13.10
C ALA A 136 -5.98 6.54 -12.69
N ASP A 137 -6.88 5.71 -13.18
CA ASP A 137 -8.31 5.78 -12.82
C ASP A 137 -8.66 4.94 -11.61
N GLY A 138 -7.68 4.32 -10.95
CA GLY A 138 -7.90 3.50 -9.78
C GLY A 138 -8.05 2.02 -10.06
N ALA A 139 -8.01 1.60 -11.31
CA ALA A 139 -8.14 0.18 -11.64
C ALA A 139 -6.90 -0.60 -11.16
N MET A 140 -7.15 -1.73 -10.53
CA MET A 140 -6.12 -2.66 -10.08
C MET A 140 -6.08 -3.79 -11.10
N ILE A 141 -5.05 -3.81 -11.92
CA ILE A 141 -4.98 -4.70 -13.08
C ILE A 141 -3.89 -5.74 -12.86
N PRO A 142 -4.24 -7.05 -12.84
CA PRO A 142 -3.21 -8.09 -12.78
C PRO A 142 -2.33 -8.01 -14.02
N THR A 143 -1.01 -8.07 -13.81
CA THR A 143 -0.06 -7.98 -14.91
C THR A 143 1.00 -9.05 -14.74
N ALA A 144 1.60 -9.43 -15.85
CA ALA A 144 2.75 -10.34 -15.79
C ALA A 144 3.95 -9.57 -15.25
N SER A 145 4.69 -10.18 -14.36
CA SER A 145 5.91 -9.58 -13.83
C SER A 145 7.07 -9.69 -14.80
#